data_e00cbea9feae5e84def5f71ce82fd227
#
_entry.id   e00cbea9feae5e84def5f71ce82fd227
#
_cell.length_a   1.000
_cell.length_b   1.000
_cell.length_c   1.000
_cell.angle_alpha   90.00
_cell.angle_beta   90.00
_cell.angle_gamma   90.00
#
_symmetry.space_group_name_H-M   'P 1'
#
loop_
_entity.id
_entity.type
_entity.pdbx_description
1 polymer ?
#
loop_
_entity_poly.entity_id
_entity_poly.type
_entity_poly.pdbx_seq_one_letter_code
_entity_poly.pdbx_strand_id
1 'polypeptide(L)'
;MTKMKRTCAALLAMTTAVSLAGCASSGGGEHGYLLEQETTTALTVAINTETLAPEQEEQVADLADSLTGELENKNVKWLSFYDPWHATTQGNTKPVSMELFEKKYGGEVEYYQTTWANQYSDLSTFVLGGEGIDFFPASEAVPKCVISGMTQPYDPYIDWSSPLWESVSEVNDMFKIAGSHYLMVCQTTEGYVVYYNRKVMEENGFEDPKELYEKGEWTLTKFKDMLLEFVDPEAEHYGLDGWFNCTPLYLASGVPSISISDGKVKSNIMDPDFERAMTYQSELNRNGLILDKSLFDWKTQIQYIGEGKELFYIGGLYEIEQSPDIWTVTFGEPEDVFFVPIPRDEDADKYYYNAEFDCYNLCKGAQNPEGVARLMECVIASYSDENAIEISNEKHKNDFGWTDEMLEMKREVKRLTTENPVRDIYGGMPSETSSIISDAINQPIQGGDWYSVRESITEAVDLSVQEVNDAVAAQ
;
A
#
# COMPACT_ATOMS: atom_id res chain seq x y z
N MET A 1 44.68 -46.26 -29.24
CA MET A 1 45.53 -45.13 -29.65
C MET A 1 44.53 -44.07 -30.18
N THR A 2 44.35 -42.87 -29.79
CA THR A 2 45.09 -41.88 -29.11
C THR A 2 44.19 -40.69 -28.85
N LYS A 3 44.16 -40.20 -27.60
CA LYS A 3 44.08 -38.82 -27.15
C LYS A 3 42.88 -37.89 -27.46
N MET A 4 42.13 -37.72 -26.50
CA MET A 4 41.52 -36.58 -25.86
C MET A 4 42.22 -35.22 -26.12
N LYS A 5 41.45 -34.22 -26.58
CA LYS A 5 41.81 -32.81 -26.35
C LYS A 5 40.63 -32.03 -25.77
N ARG A 6 40.82 -31.50 -24.58
CA ARG A 6 40.02 -30.47 -23.94
C ARG A 6 40.27 -29.15 -24.65
N THR A 7 39.19 -28.37 -24.87
CA THR A 7 39.33 -26.98 -25.26
C THR A 7 38.49 -26.15 -24.28
N CYS A 8 39.15 -25.28 -23.54
CA CYS A 8 38.57 -24.25 -22.70
C CYS A 8 37.91 -23.18 -23.61
N ALA A 9 36.69 -22.83 -23.32
CA ALA A 9 36.06 -21.61 -23.88
C ALA A 9 36.24 -20.51 -22.84
N ALA A 10 36.92 -19.44 -23.24
CA ALA A 10 37.08 -18.22 -22.47
C ALA A 10 35.82 -17.38 -22.62
N LEU A 11 35.23 -16.94 -21.49
CA LEU A 11 34.23 -15.89 -21.45
C LEU A 11 34.87 -14.54 -21.81
N LEU A 12 34.39 -13.92 -22.86
CA LEU A 12 34.67 -12.53 -23.19
C LEU A 12 33.51 -11.68 -22.67
N ALA A 13 33.74 -10.95 -21.60
CA ALA A 13 32.84 -9.91 -21.14
C ALA A 13 33.02 -8.69 -22.03
N MET A 14 32.02 -8.34 -22.82
CA MET A 14 31.93 -7.04 -23.48
C MET A 14 31.09 -6.08 -22.64
N THR A 15 31.76 -5.15 -22.00
CA THR A 15 31.15 -3.94 -21.44
C THR A 15 30.86 -2.98 -22.59
N THR A 16 29.59 -2.77 -22.93
CA THR A 16 29.15 -1.65 -23.75
C THR A 16 28.59 -0.57 -22.83
N ALA A 17 29.40 0.45 -22.61
CA ALA A 17 28.92 1.72 -22.07
C ALA A 17 28.12 2.45 -23.15
N VAL A 18 26.83 2.59 -22.94
CA VAL A 18 25.98 3.50 -23.74
C VAL A 18 25.72 4.74 -22.90
N SER A 19 26.43 5.81 -23.25
CA SER A 19 26.11 7.15 -22.79
C SER A 19 24.86 7.65 -23.52
N LEU A 20 23.75 7.79 -22.80
CA LEU A 20 22.57 8.52 -23.27
C LEU A 20 22.59 9.91 -22.65
N ALA A 21 22.93 10.87 -23.49
CA ALA A 21 22.73 12.28 -23.22
C ALA A 21 21.22 12.58 -23.22
N GLY A 22 20.80 13.38 -22.25
CA GLY A 22 19.41 13.66 -21.93
C GLY A 22 18.68 14.48 -22.99
N CYS A 23 17.37 14.32 -22.96
CA CYS A 23 16.42 15.40 -23.25
C CYS A 23 15.43 15.42 -22.10
N ALA A 24 15.46 16.52 -21.37
CA ALA A 24 14.46 16.84 -20.37
C ALA A 24 13.13 17.10 -21.09
N SER A 25 12.09 16.35 -20.72
CA SER A 25 10.71 16.76 -20.89
C SER A 25 10.01 16.57 -19.55
N SER A 26 9.49 17.67 -19.06
CA SER A 26 8.70 17.82 -17.85
C SER A 26 7.41 16.99 -17.91
N GLY A 27 7.09 16.29 -16.81
CA GLY A 27 5.74 15.82 -16.56
C GLY A 27 5.68 14.34 -16.18
N GLY A 28 5.25 14.08 -14.96
CA GLY A 28 4.85 12.76 -14.48
C GLY A 28 5.75 12.23 -13.36
N GLY A 29 5.24 12.31 -12.12
CA GLY A 29 5.95 11.79 -10.95
C GLY A 29 6.22 10.29 -11.08
N GLU A 30 7.46 9.92 -11.23
CA GLU A 30 7.91 8.54 -11.05
C GLU A 30 7.92 8.22 -9.56
N HIS A 31 6.89 7.53 -9.09
CA HIS A 31 6.94 6.82 -7.82
C HIS A 31 7.75 5.53 -8.02
N GLY A 32 9.06 5.68 -8.12
CA GLY A 32 9.96 4.55 -8.17
C GLY A 32 10.37 4.15 -6.76
N TYR A 33 9.84 3.06 -6.24
CA TYR A 33 10.46 2.31 -5.16
C TYR A 33 11.73 1.65 -5.68
N LEU A 34 12.77 2.42 -5.90
CA LEU A 34 14.11 1.93 -6.08
C LEU A 34 14.94 2.46 -4.92
N LEU A 35 15.10 1.65 -3.90
CA LEU A 35 16.33 1.67 -3.12
C LEU A 35 17.45 1.36 -4.12
N GLU A 36 18.01 2.38 -4.78
CA GLU A 36 19.34 2.24 -5.36
C GLU A 36 20.31 2.04 -4.19
N GLN A 37 20.50 0.78 -3.83
CA GLN A 37 21.62 0.39 -3.00
C GLN A 37 22.89 0.76 -3.74
N GLU A 38 23.53 1.85 -3.32
CA GLU A 38 24.96 1.95 -3.49
C GLU A 38 25.58 0.69 -2.89
N THR A 39 26.43 0.03 -3.66
CA THR A 39 27.10 -1.22 -3.35
C THR A 39 27.85 -1.15 -2.01
N THR A 40 27.15 -1.34 -0.94
CA THR A 40 27.67 -1.82 0.32
C THR A 40 27.54 -3.33 0.32
N THR A 41 28.60 -4.00 0.66
CA THR A 41 28.81 -5.44 0.79
C THR A 41 27.50 -6.19 1.00
N ALA A 42 27.13 -7.05 0.04
CA ALA A 42 25.91 -7.84 0.11
C ALA A 42 25.84 -8.53 1.49
N LEU A 43 24.99 -7.99 2.37
CA LEU A 43 24.51 -8.72 3.51
C LEU A 43 23.75 -9.91 2.94
N THR A 44 24.28 -11.10 3.11
CA THR A 44 23.60 -12.34 2.77
C THR A 44 22.51 -12.52 3.84
N VAL A 45 21.39 -11.84 3.68
CA VAL A 45 20.21 -12.09 4.50
C VAL A 45 19.79 -13.52 4.19
N ALA A 46 19.79 -14.38 5.19
CA ALA A 46 19.30 -15.74 5.04
C ALA A 46 17.79 -15.65 4.70
N ILE A 47 17.36 -16.38 3.66
CA ILE A 47 15.94 -16.58 3.42
C ILE A 47 15.38 -17.21 4.68
N ASN A 48 14.38 -16.58 5.31
CA ASN A 48 13.72 -17.19 6.45
C ASN A 48 12.88 -18.37 5.93
N THR A 49 13.35 -19.58 6.23
CA THR A 49 12.71 -20.85 5.85
C THR A 49 12.09 -21.53 7.07
N GLU A 50 11.88 -20.80 8.16
CA GLU A 50 11.32 -21.40 9.36
C GLU A 50 9.94 -21.98 9.04
N THR A 51 9.82 -23.26 9.30
CA THR A 51 8.57 -24.00 9.23
C THR A 51 7.74 -23.66 10.47
N LEU A 52 6.41 -23.73 10.32
CA LEU A 52 5.51 -23.63 11.46
C LEU A 52 5.89 -24.61 12.57
N ALA A 53 5.69 -24.22 13.83
CA ALA A 53 5.81 -25.14 14.95
C ALA A 53 4.74 -26.26 14.82
N PRO A 54 4.97 -27.47 15.37
CA PRO A 54 4.02 -28.59 15.22
C PRO A 54 2.58 -28.25 15.65
N GLU A 55 2.41 -27.43 16.69
CA GLU A 55 1.10 -26.97 17.14
C GLU A 55 0.44 -26.03 16.12
N GLN A 56 1.22 -25.11 15.55
CA GLN A 56 0.77 -24.21 14.49
C GLN A 56 0.42 -24.97 13.19
N GLU A 57 1.19 -26.03 12.86
CA GLU A 57 0.87 -26.90 11.73
C GLU A 57 -0.47 -27.63 11.92
N GLU A 58 -0.81 -28.04 13.15
CA GLU A 58 -2.09 -28.64 13.50
C GLU A 58 -3.22 -27.61 13.36
N GLN A 59 -3.05 -26.40 13.90
CA GLN A 59 -4.04 -25.31 13.80
C GLN A 59 -4.33 -24.94 12.34
N VAL A 60 -3.29 -24.80 11.51
CA VAL A 60 -3.45 -24.55 10.06
C VAL A 60 -4.12 -25.73 9.36
N ALA A 61 -3.88 -26.98 9.82
CA ALA A 61 -4.57 -28.15 9.27
C ALA A 61 -6.05 -28.14 9.58
N ASP A 62 -6.43 -27.83 10.81
CA ASP A 62 -7.83 -27.76 11.23
C ASP A 62 -8.57 -26.66 10.46
N LEU A 63 -7.94 -25.49 10.29
CA LEU A 63 -8.52 -24.41 9.49
C LEU A 63 -8.65 -24.81 8.01
N ALA A 64 -7.65 -25.47 7.43
CA ALA A 64 -7.71 -25.98 6.07
C ALA A 64 -8.84 -27.02 5.87
N ASP A 65 -9.09 -27.87 6.87
CA ASP A 65 -10.17 -28.85 6.84
C ASP A 65 -11.56 -28.19 6.92
N SER A 66 -11.67 -26.99 7.51
CA SER A 66 -12.92 -26.22 7.55
C SER A 66 -13.30 -25.62 6.17
N LEU A 67 -12.32 -25.39 5.30
CA LEU A 67 -12.55 -24.91 3.93
C LEU A 67 -13.16 -26.01 3.06
N THR A 68 -13.99 -25.61 2.11
CA THR A 68 -14.74 -26.55 1.25
C THR A 68 -14.25 -26.53 -0.18
N GLY A 69 -14.66 -27.54 -0.96
CA GLY A 69 -14.33 -27.65 -2.38
C GLY A 69 -12.99 -28.34 -2.66
N GLU A 70 -12.76 -28.57 -3.93
CA GLU A 70 -11.52 -29.14 -4.49
C GLU A 70 -11.04 -28.22 -5.60
N LEU A 71 -9.78 -28.33 -5.99
CA LEU A 71 -9.19 -27.55 -7.07
C LEU A 71 -8.50 -28.50 -8.06
N GLU A 72 -8.95 -28.47 -9.33
CA GLU A 72 -8.36 -29.28 -10.40
C GLU A 72 -7.04 -28.66 -10.91
N ASN A 73 -7.09 -27.39 -11.31
CA ASN A 73 -5.91 -26.61 -11.69
C ASN A 73 -5.34 -25.91 -10.44
N LYS A 74 -4.15 -26.32 -10.02
CA LYS A 74 -3.53 -25.89 -8.76
C LYS A 74 -2.62 -24.69 -8.88
N ASN A 75 -2.27 -24.29 -10.10
CA ASN A 75 -1.38 -23.15 -10.34
C ASN A 75 -2.20 -21.89 -10.65
N VAL A 76 -1.94 -20.79 -9.93
CA VAL A 76 -2.49 -19.46 -10.19
C VAL A 76 -1.35 -18.49 -10.51
N LYS A 77 -1.56 -17.62 -11.51
CA LYS A 77 -0.52 -16.72 -12.03
C LYS A 77 -0.73 -15.30 -11.56
N TRP A 78 0.20 -14.82 -10.75
CA TRP A 78 0.22 -13.51 -10.13
C TRP A 78 1.10 -12.53 -10.88
N LEU A 79 0.54 -11.43 -11.41
CA LEU A 79 1.28 -10.32 -12.01
C LEU A 79 1.39 -9.16 -11.02
N SER A 80 2.61 -8.83 -10.57
CA SER A 80 2.80 -7.70 -9.66
C SER A 80 4.25 -7.20 -9.65
N PHE A 81 4.45 -6.04 -9.05
CA PHE A 81 5.77 -5.49 -8.73
C PHE A 81 6.31 -5.96 -7.37
N TYR A 82 5.52 -6.70 -6.60
CA TYR A 82 5.90 -7.30 -5.31
C TYR A 82 5.36 -8.72 -5.20
N ASP A 83 5.96 -9.52 -4.33
CA ASP A 83 5.61 -10.92 -4.10
C ASP A 83 5.24 -11.15 -2.63
N PRO A 84 3.95 -11.18 -2.28
CA PRO A 84 3.51 -11.44 -0.92
C PRO A 84 3.35 -12.93 -0.61
N TRP A 85 3.48 -13.80 -1.60
CA TRP A 85 3.14 -15.22 -1.50
C TRP A 85 4.30 -16.12 -1.11
N HIS A 86 5.54 -15.68 -1.34
CA HIS A 86 6.74 -16.47 -1.12
C HIS A 86 7.68 -15.81 -0.12
N ALA A 87 8.45 -16.62 0.59
CA ALA A 87 9.55 -16.13 1.39
C ALA A 87 10.61 -15.46 0.50
N THR A 88 11.11 -14.31 0.91
CA THR A 88 12.08 -13.54 0.14
C THR A 88 13.40 -13.37 0.89
N THR A 89 14.46 -13.01 0.17
CA THR A 89 15.76 -12.66 0.75
C THR A 89 15.72 -11.35 1.57
N GLN A 90 14.64 -10.58 1.47
CA GLN A 90 14.41 -9.36 2.24
C GLN A 90 13.71 -9.62 3.59
N GLY A 91 13.50 -10.89 3.93
CA GLY A 91 12.93 -11.30 5.21
C GLY A 91 11.42 -11.53 5.22
N ASN A 92 10.73 -11.37 4.09
CA ASN A 92 9.32 -11.76 4.00
C ASN A 92 9.20 -13.28 4.17
N THR A 93 8.26 -13.70 5.01
CA THR A 93 7.94 -15.10 5.24
C THR A 93 6.71 -15.51 4.45
N LYS A 94 6.56 -16.83 4.22
CA LYS A 94 5.36 -17.35 3.59
C LYS A 94 4.14 -17.08 4.47
N PRO A 95 3.08 -16.42 3.97
CA PRO A 95 1.90 -16.10 4.77
C PRO A 95 1.06 -17.33 5.08
N VAL A 96 0.27 -17.27 6.15
CA VAL A 96 -0.64 -18.37 6.56
C VAL A 96 -1.64 -18.72 5.45
N SER A 97 -2.09 -17.74 4.68
CA SER A 97 -2.97 -17.97 3.52
C SER A 97 -2.36 -18.92 2.48
N MET A 98 -1.05 -18.84 2.26
CA MET A 98 -0.34 -19.77 1.37
C MET A 98 -0.19 -21.15 1.99
N GLU A 99 0.08 -21.25 3.30
CA GLU A 99 0.05 -22.54 4.01
C GLU A 99 -1.30 -23.24 3.85
N LEU A 100 -2.40 -22.48 3.98
CA LEU A 100 -3.76 -22.98 3.77
C LEU A 100 -3.99 -23.44 2.32
N PHE A 101 -3.59 -22.61 1.34
CA PHE A 101 -3.79 -22.90 -0.08
C PHE A 101 -3.05 -24.16 -0.53
N GLU A 102 -1.79 -24.30 -0.11
CA GLU A 102 -0.99 -25.49 -0.33
C GLU A 102 -1.60 -26.72 0.35
N LYS A 103 -1.97 -26.60 1.64
CA LYS A 103 -2.44 -27.72 2.46
C LYS A 103 -3.80 -28.21 2.03
N LYS A 104 -4.76 -27.30 1.76
CA LYS A 104 -6.13 -27.65 1.38
C LYS A 104 -6.24 -28.10 -0.06
N TYR A 105 -5.65 -27.33 -0.97
CA TYR A 105 -5.86 -27.50 -2.43
C TYR A 105 -4.63 -28.05 -3.15
N GLY A 106 -3.47 -28.12 -2.50
CA GLY A 106 -2.17 -28.37 -3.15
C GLY A 106 -1.83 -27.27 -4.15
N GLY A 107 -2.33 -26.04 -3.87
CA GLY A 107 -2.20 -24.90 -4.75
C GLY A 107 -0.82 -24.28 -4.71
N GLU A 108 -0.46 -23.58 -5.76
CA GLU A 108 0.77 -22.80 -5.88
C GLU A 108 0.51 -21.48 -6.61
N VAL A 109 1.32 -20.46 -6.33
CA VAL A 109 1.27 -19.16 -7.01
C VAL A 109 2.52 -19.02 -7.86
N GLU A 110 2.35 -18.79 -9.16
CA GLU A 110 3.44 -18.50 -10.10
C GLU A 110 3.57 -16.97 -10.22
N TYR A 111 4.71 -16.41 -9.81
CA TYR A 111 4.93 -14.97 -9.80
C TYR A 111 5.48 -14.44 -11.13
N TYR A 112 4.76 -13.53 -11.73
CA TYR A 112 5.15 -12.76 -12.92
C TYR A 112 5.53 -11.33 -12.49
N GLN A 113 6.83 -11.06 -12.47
CA GLN A 113 7.35 -9.78 -12.01
C GLN A 113 7.15 -8.68 -13.05
N THR A 114 6.65 -7.54 -12.58
CA THR A 114 6.61 -6.27 -13.31
C THR A 114 7.22 -5.14 -12.47
N THR A 115 6.99 -3.89 -12.84
CA THR A 115 7.33 -2.71 -12.04
C THR A 115 6.07 -1.90 -11.75
N TRP A 116 6.09 -1.06 -10.74
CA TRP A 116 4.97 -0.15 -10.46
C TRP A 116 4.58 0.66 -11.70
N ALA A 117 5.55 1.23 -12.40
CA ALA A 117 5.30 2.04 -13.61
C ALA A 117 4.72 1.24 -14.78
N ASN A 118 5.08 -0.04 -14.92
CA ASN A 118 4.72 -0.85 -16.09
C ASN A 118 3.51 -1.78 -15.85
N GLN A 119 3.02 -1.94 -14.61
CA GLN A 119 2.04 -2.98 -14.27
C GLN A 119 0.80 -2.98 -15.17
N TYR A 120 0.24 -1.84 -15.53
CA TYR A 120 -0.94 -1.77 -16.39
C TYR A 120 -0.64 -1.95 -17.87
N SER A 121 0.54 -1.56 -18.36
CA SER A 121 0.97 -1.84 -19.74
C SER A 121 1.28 -3.31 -19.93
N ASP A 122 1.91 -3.94 -18.95
CA ASP A 122 2.20 -5.38 -18.97
C ASP A 122 0.90 -6.18 -18.83
N LEU A 123 -0.01 -5.79 -17.92
CA LEU A 123 -1.35 -6.38 -17.83
C LEU A 123 -2.07 -6.36 -19.18
N SER A 124 -2.09 -5.20 -19.84
CA SER A 124 -2.71 -5.06 -21.16
C SER A 124 -2.07 -6.00 -22.20
N THR A 125 -0.74 -6.11 -22.18
CA THR A 125 0.01 -7.01 -23.07
C THR A 125 -0.36 -8.47 -22.81
N PHE A 126 -0.39 -8.92 -21.57
CA PHE A 126 -0.73 -10.29 -21.21
C PHE A 126 -2.19 -10.62 -21.55
N VAL A 127 -3.14 -9.72 -21.22
CA VAL A 127 -4.57 -9.93 -21.51
C VAL A 127 -4.83 -9.98 -23.01
N LEU A 128 -4.31 -9.02 -23.78
CA LEU A 128 -4.48 -8.98 -25.25
C LEU A 128 -3.72 -10.12 -25.96
N GLY A 129 -2.56 -10.51 -25.42
CA GLY A 129 -1.77 -11.64 -25.93
C GLY A 129 -2.37 -13.01 -25.61
N GLY A 130 -3.32 -13.10 -24.69
CA GLY A 130 -3.92 -14.34 -24.23
C GLY A 130 -2.95 -15.24 -23.45
N GLU A 131 -1.97 -14.64 -22.75
CA GLU A 131 -0.91 -15.37 -22.04
C GLU A 131 -1.36 -15.94 -20.69
N GLY A 132 -2.61 -15.65 -20.28
CA GLY A 132 -3.28 -16.35 -19.19
C GLY A 132 -2.79 -16.00 -17.80
N ILE A 133 -2.41 -14.73 -17.53
CA ILE A 133 -2.29 -14.21 -16.16
C ILE A 133 -3.66 -14.29 -15.51
N ASP A 134 -3.69 -14.71 -14.24
CA ASP A 134 -4.96 -14.94 -13.55
C ASP A 134 -5.41 -13.73 -12.73
N PHE A 135 -4.51 -13.11 -11.97
CA PHE A 135 -4.88 -12.00 -11.09
C PHE A 135 -3.72 -11.02 -10.84
N PHE A 136 -4.07 -9.83 -10.34
CA PHE A 136 -3.12 -8.75 -10.05
C PHE A 136 -3.65 -7.84 -8.92
N PRO A 137 -2.79 -6.98 -8.26
CA PRO A 137 -3.22 -6.06 -7.21
C PRO A 137 -4.15 -4.98 -7.78
N ALA A 138 -5.15 -4.58 -7.01
CA ALA A 138 -6.30 -3.89 -7.59
C ALA A 138 -6.58 -2.48 -7.09
N SER A 139 -5.83 -1.96 -6.12
CA SER A 139 -6.17 -0.70 -5.44
C SER A 139 -6.41 0.50 -6.37
N GLU A 140 -5.72 0.55 -7.51
CA GLU A 140 -5.85 1.60 -8.52
C GLU A 140 -6.40 1.10 -9.88
N ALA A 141 -7.03 -0.07 -9.89
CA ALA A 141 -7.52 -0.67 -11.13
C ALA A 141 -8.98 -0.31 -11.43
N VAL A 142 -9.74 0.07 -10.41
CA VAL A 142 -11.19 0.32 -10.55
C VAL A 142 -11.44 1.83 -10.53
N PRO A 143 -12.17 2.39 -11.49
CA PRO A 143 -12.91 1.74 -12.58
C PRO A 143 -12.13 1.48 -13.89
N LYS A 144 -10.92 2.03 -14.07
CA LYS A 144 -10.23 2.05 -15.40
C LYS A 144 -10.03 0.68 -16.04
N CYS A 145 -9.65 -0.35 -15.28
CA CYS A 145 -9.44 -1.69 -15.82
C CYS A 145 -10.76 -2.40 -16.17
N VAL A 146 -11.85 -2.04 -15.48
CA VAL A 146 -13.19 -2.54 -15.81
C VAL A 146 -13.65 -1.99 -17.14
N ILE A 147 -13.68 -0.66 -17.29
CA ILE A 147 -14.17 0.01 -18.52
C ILE A 147 -13.26 -0.27 -19.74
N SER A 148 -11.99 -0.59 -19.53
CA SER A 148 -11.07 -1.00 -20.60
C SER A 148 -11.09 -2.50 -20.92
N GLY A 149 -11.93 -3.30 -20.22
CA GLY A 149 -12.08 -4.72 -20.46
C GLY A 149 -10.87 -5.57 -20.07
N MET A 150 -10.04 -5.13 -19.12
CA MET A 150 -8.86 -5.86 -18.64
C MET A 150 -9.20 -6.83 -17.50
N THR A 151 -10.37 -6.70 -16.90
CA THR A 151 -10.83 -7.52 -15.77
C THR A 151 -12.12 -8.24 -16.08
N GLN A 152 -12.42 -9.26 -15.29
CA GLN A 152 -13.70 -9.97 -15.30
C GLN A 152 -14.24 -10.11 -13.87
N PRO A 153 -15.58 -10.26 -13.68
CA PRO A 153 -16.17 -10.35 -12.35
C PRO A 153 -15.84 -11.66 -11.64
N TYR A 154 -15.81 -11.60 -10.31
CA TYR A 154 -15.66 -12.74 -9.41
C TYR A 154 -16.97 -13.52 -9.19
N ASP A 155 -18.13 -12.89 -9.47
CA ASP A 155 -19.46 -13.44 -9.16
C ASP A 155 -19.70 -14.89 -9.64
N PRO A 156 -19.16 -15.35 -10.79
CA PRO A 156 -19.32 -16.74 -11.19
C PRO A 156 -18.56 -17.76 -10.35
N TYR A 157 -17.58 -17.34 -9.54
CA TYR A 157 -16.62 -18.18 -8.84
C TYR A 157 -16.74 -18.10 -7.31
N ILE A 158 -17.47 -17.10 -6.79
CA ILE A 158 -17.63 -16.82 -5.36
C ILE A 158 -19.09 -16.94 -4.96
N ASP A 159 -19.35 -17.71 -3.92
CA ASP A 159 -20.64 -17.67 -3.21
C ASP A 159 -20.60 -16.56 -2.15
N TRP A 160 -21.00 -15.35 -2.53
CA TRP A 160 -21.05 -14.19 -1.64
C TRP A 160 -21.99 -14.34 -0.44
N SER A 161 -22.88 -15.36 -0.46
CA SER A 161 -23.77 -15.66 0.67
C SER A 161 -23.11 -16.51 1.76
N SER A 162 -21.92 -17.04 1.51
CA SER A 162 -21.17 -17.81 2.50
C SER A 162 -20.74 -16.93 3.67
N PRO A 163 -20.84 -17.41 4.92
CA PRO A 163 -20.40 -16.68 6.11
C PRO A 163 -18.93 -16.24 6.08
N LEU A 164 -18.10 -16.90 5.27
CA LEU A 164 -16.70 -16.54 5.10
C LEU A 164 -16.53 -15.08 4.62
N TRP A 165 -17.46 -14.56 3.81
CA TRP A 165 -17.41 -13.24 3.22
C TRP A 165 -18.13 -12.16 4.06
N GLU A 166 -18.75 -12.51 5.19
CA GLU A 166 -19.59 -11.60 5.98
C GLU A 166 -18.80 -10.34 6.42
N SER A 167 -17.56 -10.54 6.89
CA SER A 167 -16.71 -9.44 7.40
C SER A 167 -16.28 -8.42 6.34
N VAL A 168 -16.34 -8.79 5.06
CA VAL A 168 -15.90 -7.93 3.93
C VAL A 168 -17.02 -7.67 2.92
N SER A 169 -18.24 -8.11 3.19
CA SER A 169 -19.36 -8.00 2.24
C SER A 169 -19.70 -6.54 1.94
N GLU A 170 -19.76 -5.69 2.95
CA GLU A 170 -20.11 -4.27 2.80
C GLU A 170 -19.09 -3.51 1.94
N VAL A 171 -17.79 -3.71 2.18
CA VAL A 171 -16.74 -3.06 1.40
C VAL A 171 -16.68 -3.60 -0.03
N ASN A 172 -16.91 -4.89 -0.26
CA ASN A 172 -17.00 -5.43 -1.61
C ASN A 172 -18.23 -4.88 -2.36
N ASP A 173 -19.37 -4.75 -1.67
CA ASP A 173 -20.58 -4.16 -2.24
C ASP A 173 -20.41 -2.67 -2.62
N MET A 174 -19.62 -1.93 -1.85
CA MET A 174 -19.29 -0.53 -2.14
C MET A 174 -18.58 -0.37 -3.50
N PHE A 175 -17.73 -1.33 -3.88
CA PHE A 175 -16.98 -1.30 -5.13
C PHE A 175 -17.64 -2.03 -6.30
N LYS A 176 -18.92 -2.39 -6.20
CA LYS A 176 -19.66 -2.94 -7.33
C LYS A 176 -19.72 -1.97 -8.51
N ILE A 177 -19.44 -2.48 -9.69
CA ILE A 177 -19.57 -1.76 -10.95
C ILE A 177 -20.51 -2.56 -11.87
N ALA A 178 -21.49 -1.91 -12.46
CA ALA A 178 -22.52 -2.57 -13.27
C ALA A 178 -23.19 -3.76 -12.56
N GLY A 179 -23.29 -3.70 -11.22
CA GLY A 179 -23.91 -4.74 -10.39
C GLY A 179 -23.05 -5.95 -10.12
N SER A 180 -21.76 -5.95 -10.52
CA SER A 180 -20.84 -7.07 -10.36
C SER A 180 -19.60 -6.69 -9.57
N HIS A 181 -18.98 -7.69 -8.92
CA HIS A 181 -17.74 -7.53 -8.15
C HIS A 181 -16.51 -7.77 -9.04
N TYR A 182 -15.91 -6.70 -9.50
CA TYR A 182 -14.65 -6.76 -10.28
C TYR A 182 -13.42 -6.66 -9.38
N LEU A 183 -13.57 -6.11 -8.21
CA LEU A 183 -12.57 -6.00 -7.16
C LEU A 183 -12.92 -6.96 -6.03
N MET A 184 -11.96 -7.76 -5.60
CA MET A 184 -12.05 -8.59 -4.41
C MET A 184 -11.28 -7.93 -3.28
N VAL A 185 -11.97 -7.39 -2.29
CA VAL A 185 -11.36 -6.90 -1.05
C VAL A 185 -11.37 -8.02 -0.04
N CYS A 186 -10.18 -8.45 0.39
CA CYS A 186 -10.01 -9.49 1.39
C CYS A 186 -9.95 -8.94 2.81
N GLN A 187 -9.43 -7.74 2.97
CA GLN A 187 -9.49 -6.97 4.21
C GLN A 187 -9.23 -5.49 3.96
N THR A 188 -9.68 -4.65 4.90
CA THR A 188 -9.17 -3.29 5.06
C THR A 188 -7.84 -3.40 5.80
N THR A 189 -6.79 -2.78 5.32
CA THR A 189 -5.47 -2.78 5.95
C THR A 189 -5.18 -1.45 6.63
N GLU A 190 -4.09 -1.39 7.37
CA GLU A 190 -3.78 -0.29 8.28
C GLU A 190 -3.51 1.05 7.59
N GLY A 191 -3.39 1.10 6.28
CA GLY A 191 -3.10 2.35 5.57
C GLY A 191 -1.77 2.99 6.00
N TYR A 192 -1.75 4.32 6.14
CA TYR A 192 -0.56 5.04 6.57
C TYR A 192 -0.62 5.38 8.05
N VAL A 193 0.57 5.41 8.68
CA VAL A 193 0.78 5.78 10.08
C VAL A 193 1.80 6.92 10.19
N VAL A 194 1.91 7.52 11.37
CA VAL A 194 2.95 8.50 11.69
C VAL A 194 4.03 7.80 12.49
N TYR A 195 5.21 7.65 11.91
CA TYR A 195 6.42 7.21 12.61
C TYR A 195 7.08 8.37 13.35
N TYR A 196 7.67 8.06 14.50
CA TYR A 196 8.46 8.98 15.30
C TYR A 196 9.50 8.22 16.13
N ASN A 197 10.49 8.96 16.65
CA ASN A 197 11.50 8.38 17.53
C ASN A 197 11.26 8.89 18.95
N ARG A 198 11.01 8.00 19.92
CA ARG A 198 10.73 8.31 21.32
C ARG A 198 11.86 9.06 22.00
N LYS A 199 13.10 8.70 21.68
CA LYS A 199 14.26 9.39 22.22
C LYS A 199 14.32 10.84 21.76
N VAL A 200 13.97 11.12 20.51
CA VAL A 200 13.86 12.48 19.98
C VAL A 200 12.76 13.27 20.70
N MET A 201 11.60 12.63 20.99
CA MET A 201 10.53 13.26 21.79
C MET A 201 11.03 13.64 23.17
N GLU A 202 11.68 12.72 23.91
CA GLU A 202 12.23 12.97 25.25
C GLU A 202 13.30 14.07 25.25
N GLU A 203 14.27 14.01 24.33
CA GLU A 203 15.37 14.97 24.22
C GLU A 203 14.88 16.40 23.93
N ASN A 204 13.74 16.54 23.24
CA ASN A 204 13.14 17.83 22.91
C ASN A 204 12.00 18.22 23.87
N GLY A 205 11.69 17.39 24.87
CA GLY A 205 10.67 17.68 25.89
C GLY A 205 9.23 17.56 25.38
N PHE A 206 9.00 16.84 24.28
CA PHE A 206 7.67 16.54 23.78
C PHE A 206 7.03 15.38 24.55
N GLU A 207 5.71 15.45 24.66
CA GLU A 207 4.91 14.33 25.11
C GLU A 207 4.87 13.23 24.00
N ASP A 208 4.91 11.95 24.42
CA ASP A 208 4.87 10.82 23.49
C ASP A 208 3.55 10.84 22.69
N PRO A 209 3.59 10.83 21.35
CA PRO A 209 2.40 10.80 20.49
C PRO A 209 1.43 9.66 20.82
N LYS A 210 1.92 8.49 21.30
CA LYS A 210 1.07 7.40 21.77
C LYS A 210 0.25 7.82 22.98
N GLU A 211 0.87 8.49 23.96
CA GLU A 211 0.16 8.98 25.13
C GLU A 211 -0.88 10.05 24.76
N LEU A 212 -0.56 10.94 23.82
CA LEU A 212 -1.50 11.93 23.28
C LEU A 212 -2.68 11.22 22.59
N TYR A 213 -2.42 10.17 21.82
CA TYR A 213 -3.46 9.35 21.18
C TYR A 213 -4.39 8.73 22.24
N GLU A 214 -3.85 8.09 23.25
CA GLU A 214 -4.62 7.44 24.34
C GLU A 214 -5.47 8.44 25.13
N LYS A 215 -5.03 9.68 25.25
CA LYS A 215 -5.78 10.78 25.88
C LYS A 215 -6.82 11.42 24.98
N GLY A 216 -6.83 11.07 23.67
CA GLY A 216 -7.68 11.72 22.67
C GLY A 216 -7.22 13.13 22.26
N GLU A 217 -5.96 13.46 22.53
CA GLU A 217 -5.33 14.76 22.26
C GLU A 217 -4.45 14.75 21.00
N TRP A 218 -4.30 13.59 20.34
CA TRP A 218 -3.57 13.45 19.08
C TRP A 218 -4.41 13.96 17.91
N THR A 219 -4.33 15.27 17.65
CA THR A 219 -5.12 15.99 16.64
C THR A 219 -4.23 16.68 15.61
N LEU A 220 -4.80 17.11 14.47
CA LEU A 220 -4.08 17.87 13.45
C LEU A 220 -3.51 19.18 14.02
N THR A 221 -4.22 19.84 14.94
CA THR A 221 -3.70 21.02 15.64
C THR A 221 -2.47 20.65 16.50
N LYS A 222 -2.56 19.61 17.34
CA LYS A 222 -1.44 19.20 18.19
C LYS A 222 -0.23 18.77 17.36
N PHE A 223 -0.45 18.02 16.28
CA PHE A 223 0.59 17.62 15.34
C PHE A 223 1.32 18.84 14.75
N LYS A 224 0.57 19.84 14.28
CA LYS A 224 1.15 21.08 13.75
C LYS A 224 1.92 21.87 14.82
N ASP A 225 1.41 21.94 16.05
CA ASP A 225 2.07 22.65 17.14
C ASP A 225 3.42 22.01 17.49
N MET A 226 3.51 20.69 17.54
CA MET A 226 4.77 19.97 17.76
C MET A 226 5.78 20.22 16.62
N LEU A 227 5.31 20.23 15.38
CA LEU A 227 6.15 20.58 14.23
C LEU A 227 6.69 22.01 14.30
N LEU A 228 5.84 22.97 14.68
CA LEU A 228 6.24 24.40 14.85
C LEU A 228 7.30 24.59 15.92
N GLU A 229 7.29 23.78 16.97
CA GLU A 229 8.26 23.83 18.06
C GLU A 229 9.59 23.16 17.71
N PHE A 230 9.55 22.08 16.89
CA PHE A 230 10.74 21.29 16.55
C PHE A 230 11.55 21.88 15.40
N VAL A 231 10.90 22.43 14.36
CA VAL A 231 11.55 22.82 13.11
C VAL A 231 12.54 23.95 13.31
N ASP A 232 13.81 23.67 13.07
CA ASP A 232 14.91 24.62 13.02
C ASP A 232 15.91 24.20 11.94
N PRO A 233 15.80 24.73 10.71
CA PRO A 233 16.69 24.35 9.62
C PRO A 233 18.17 24.68 9.86
N GLU A 234 18.49 25.64 10.75
CA GLU A 234 19.88 25.96 11.09
C GLU A 234 20.49 24.86 11.99
N ALA A 235 19.65 24.15 12.75
CA ALA A 235 20.02 22.98 13.56
C ALA A 235 19.85 21.66 12.81
N GLU A 236 19.52 21.67 11.51
CA GLU A 236 19.13 20.50 10.71
C GLU A 236 17.93 19.73 11.28
N HIS A 237 16.98 20.43 11.91
CA HIS A 237 15.72 19.87 12.38
C HIS A 237 14.61 20.13 11.37
N TYR A 238 14.06 19.05 10.83
CA TYR A 238 13.00 19.06 9.83
C TYR A 238 11.71 18.53 10.43
N GLY A 239 10.57 18.93 9.89
CA GLY A 239 9.28 18.61 10.51
C GLY A 239 8.72 17.26 10.07
N LEU A 240 8.17 17.25 8.88
CA LEU A 240 7.42 16.12 8.30
C LEU A 240 7.99 15.72 6.94
N ASP A 241 8.27 14.44 6.77
CA ASP A 241 8.50 13.81 5.47
C ASP A 241 7.57 12.59 5.28
N GLY A 242 7.73 11.91 4.19
CA GLY A 242 7.01 10.69 3.78
C GLY A 242 6.70 10.70 2.29
N TRP A 243 6.59 9.52 1.70
CA TRP A 243 6.23 9.39 0.28
C TRP A 243 4.80 9.87 0.02
N PHE A 244 3.89 9.60 0.96
CA PHE A 244 2.45 9.83 0.83
C PHE A 244 1.93 10.79 1.90
N ASN A 245 2.76 11.70 2.38
CA ASN A 245 2.46 12.56 3.51
C ASN A 245 1.20 13.44 3.34
N CYS A 246 0.83 13.77 2.10
CA CYS A 246 -0.36 14.59 1.87
C CYS A 246 -1.67 13.77 1.92
N THR A 247 -1.68 12.56 1.37
CA THR A 247 -2.91 11.76 1.21
C THR A 247 -3.61 11.47 2.54
N PRO A 248 -2.95 10.90 3.56
CA PRO A 248 -3.63 10.59 4.82
C PRO A 248 -4.07 11.83 5.58
N LEU A 249 -3.36 12.95 5.45
CA LEU A 249 -3.73 14.20 6.11
C LEU A 249 -5.03 14.80 5.56
N TYR A 250 -5.27 14.77 4.23
CA TYR A 250 -6.56 15.26 3.74
C TYR A 250 -7.68 14.25 3.94
N LEU A 251 -7.38 12.93 3.91
CA LEU A 251 -8.38 11.90 4.16
C LEU A 251 -8.89 11.89 5.60
N ALA A 252 -8.16 12.47 6.55
CA ALA A 252 -8.62 12.68 7.92
C ALA A 252 -9.89 13.55 8.00
N SER A 253 -10.19 14.36 6.96
CA SER A 253 -11.45 15.10 6.84
C SER A 253 -12.68 14.24 6.55
N GLY A 254 -12.47 12.98 6.13
CA GLY A 254 -13.53 12.08 5.68
C GLY A 254 -13.88 12.21 4.19
N VAL A 255 -13.25 13.13 3.46
CA VAL A 255 -13.62 13.44 2.06
C VAL A 255 -12.43 13.13 1.13
N PRO A 256 -12.52 12.07 0.29
CA PRO A 256 -11.53 11.81 -0.77
C PRO A 256 -11.77 12.72 -1.98
N SER A 257 -10.78 12.92 -2.84
CA SER A 257 -10.96 13.71 -4.08
C SER A 257 -11.94 13.04 -5.05
N ILE A 258 -11.85 11.71 -5.17
CA ILE A 258 -12.80 10.88 -5.95
C ILE A 258 -13.29 9.73 -5.09
N SER A 259 -14.58 9.49 -5.10
CA SER A 259 -15.26 8.39 -4.39
C SER A 259 -16.16 7.57 -5.32
N ILE A 260 -16.58 6.38 -4.86
CA ILE A 260 -17.69 5.63 -5.42
C ILE A 260 -18.85 5.70 -4.42
N SER A 261 -20.03 6.02 -4.90
CA SER A 261 -21.25 5.99 -4.13
C SER A 261 -22.40 5.50 -5.02
N ASP A 262 -23.17 4.51 -4.55
CA ASP A 262 -24.26 3.90 -5.30
C ASP A 262 -23.87 3.41 -6.71
N GLY A 263 -22.68 2.81 -6.83
CA GLY A 263 -22.14 2.30 -8.08
C GLY A 263 -21.71 3.37 -9.08
N LYS A 264 -21.59 4.62 -8.65
CA LYS A 264 -21.17 5.76 -9.48
C LYS A 264 -19.94 6.44 -8.90
N VAL A 265 -19.07 6.86 -9.78
CA VAL A 265 -17.93 7.72 -9.46
C VAL A 265 -18.41 9.15 -9.20
N LYS A 266 -17.86 9.79 -8.18
CA LYS A 266 -18.19 11.17 -7.77
C LYS A 266 -16.91 11.97 -7.55
N SER A 267 -16.87 13.19 -8.07
CA SER A 267 -15.85 14.20 -7.74
C SER A 267 -16.23 14.94 -6.46
N ASN A 268 -15.28 15.12 -5.55
CA ASN A 268 -15.44 15.90 -4.33
C ASN A 268 -14.44 17.09 -4.27
N ILE A 269 -13.84 17.46 -5.41
CA ILE A 269 -12.84 18.54 -5.49
C ILE A 269 -13.38 19.89 -4.98
N MET A 270 -14.67 20.12 -5.13
CA MET A 270 -15.35 21.34 -4.67
C MET A 270 -15.99 21.21 -3.29
N ASP A 271 -15.76 20.10 -2.57
CA ASP A 271 -16.32 19.89 -1.24
C ASP A 271 -15.62 20.81 -0.21
N PRO A 272 -16.37 21.50 0.67
CA PRO A 272 -15.79 22.41 1.67
C PRO A 272 -14.84 21.74 2.66
N ASP A 273 -15.09 20.49 3.05
CA ASP A 273 -14.22 19.76 3.99
C ASP A 273 -12.93 19.32 3.29
N PHE A 274 -13.01 18.97 2.00
CA PHE A 274 -11.82 18.74 1.19
C PHE A 274 -10.98 20.03 1.05
N GLU A 275 -11.62 21.18 0.79
CA GLU A 275 -10.93 22.49 0.76
C GLU A 275 -10.25 22.82 2.08
N ARG A 276 -10.91 22.56 3.22
CA ARG A 276 -10.33 22.79 4.56
C ARG A 276 -9.07 21.95 4.75
N ALA A 277 -9.14 20.66 4.41
CA ALA A 277 -7.99 19.76 4.52
C ALA A 277 -6.81 20.17 3.62
N MET A 278 -7.07 20.61 2.39
CA MET A 278 -6.04 21.11 1.49
C MET A 278 -5.45 22.45 1.95
N THR A 279 -6.26 23.29 2.59
CA THR A 279 -5.79 24.55 3.22
C THR A 279 -4.86 24.26 4.38
N TYR A 280 -5.16 23.28 5.24
CA TYR A 280 -4.28 22.83 6.32
C TYR A 280 -2.90 22.41 5.78
N GLN A 281 -2.83 21.66 4.69
CA GLN A 281 -1.56 21.28 4.07
C GLN A 281 -0.79 22.48 3.52
N SER A 282 -1.48 23.46 2.93
CA SER A 282 -0.86 24.71 2.51
C SER A 282 -0.28 25.49 3.69
N GLU A 283 -0.91 25.40 4.87
CA GLU A 283 -0.37 26.01 6.10
C GLU A 283 0.89 25.29 6.60
N LEU A 284 0.92 23.97 6.59
CA LEU A 284 2.12 23.22 6.94
C LEU A 284 3.30 23.64 6.05
N ASN A 285 3.09 23.71 4.75
CA ASN A 285 4.13 24.11 3.80
C ASN A 285 4.57 25.57 4.03
N ARG A 286 3.64 26.52 4.12
CA ARG A 286 3.95 27.95 4.31
C ARG A 286 4.73 28.24 5.60
N ASN A 287 4.57 27.40 6.62
CA ASN A 287 5.33 27.48 7.86
C ASN A 287 6.65 26.69 7.81
N GLY A 288 7.01 26.10 6.67
CA GLY A 288 8.24 25.32 6.50
C GLY A 288 8.27 24.01 7.29
N LEU A 289 7.09 23.44 7.60
CA LEU A 289 6.96 22.26 8.45
C LEU A 289 7.06 20.94 7.66
N ILE A 290 7.04 21.01 6.33
CA ILE A 290 7.22 19.86 5.43
C ILE A 290 8.62 19.95 4.83
N LEU A 291 9.35 18.83 4.82
CA LEU A 291 10.66 18.73 4.21
C LEU A 291 10.59 19.13 2.73
N ASP A 292 11.38 20.11 2.32
CA ASP A 292 11.48 20.50 0.93
C ASP A 292 12.29 19.45 0.15
N LYS A 293 11.61 18.48 -0.44
CA LYS A 293 12.22 17.41 -1.22
C LYS A 293 13.01 17.91 -2.44
N SER A 294 12.78 19.13 -2.90
CA SER A 294 13.57 19.72 -4.01
C SER A 294 15.05 19.88 -3.65
N LEU A 295 15.36 19.97 -2.36
CA LEU A 295 16.73 20.02 -1.84
C LEU A 295 17.42 18.65 -1.82
N PHE A 296 16.67 17.56 -2.02
CA PHE A 296 17.09 16.16 -1.90
C PHE A 296 16.77 15.33 -3.15
N ASP A 297 16.85 15.92 -4.34
CA ASP A 297 16.57 15.27 -5.62
C ASP A 297 15.16 14.61 -5.68
N TRP A 298 14.18 15.22 -4.97
CA TRP A 298 12.79 14.73 -4.82
C TRP A 298 12.66 13.39 -4.10
N LYS A 299 13.67 13.03 -3.32
CA LYS A 299 13.66 11.80 -2.49
C LYS A 299 13.25 12.11 -1.06
N THR A 300 12.60 11.15 -0.41
CA THR A 300 12.41 11.18 1.05
C THR A 300 13.73 10.97 1.76
N GLN A 301 13.82 11.46 2.99
CA GLN A 301 14.99 11.32 3.86
C GLN A 301 14.65 10.43 5.06
N ILE A 302 14.06 9.27 4.78
CA ILE A 302 13.52 8.34 5.80
C ILE A 302 14.50 8.05 6.95
N GLN A 303 15.81 8.04 6.69
CA GLN A 303 16.84 7.86 7.72
C GLN A 303 16.91 9.01 8.73
N TYR A 304 16.34 10.17 8.44
CA TYR A 304 16.36 11.30 9.34
C TYR A 304 15.56 11.08 10.62
N ILE A 305 14.56 10.19 10.61
CA ILE A 305 13.87 9.73 11.83
C ILE A 305 14.87 9.08 12.79
N GLY A 306 15.65 8.11 12.32
CA GLY A 306 16.66 7.43 13.15
C GLY A 306 17.84 8.34 13.55
N GLU A 307 18.16 9.36 12.72
CA GLU A 307 19.21 10.36 13.00
C GLU A 307 18.75 11.47 13.96
N GLY A 308 17.46 11.53 14.31
CA GLY A 308 16.90 12.59 15.14
C GLY A 308 16.77 13.95 14.46
N LYS A 309 16.85 13.97 13.15
CA LYS A 309 16.74 15.20 12.34
C LYS A 309 15.31 15.49 11.89
N GLU A 310 14.43 14.53 11.96
CA GLU A 310 13.05 14.64 11.54
C GLU A 310 12.12 14.23 12.69
N LEU A 311 11.05 15.01 12.89
CA LEU A 311 10.12 14.75 13.98
C LEU A 311 9.11 13.66 13.63
N PHE A 312 8.52 13.73 12.43
CA PHE A 312 7.48 12.82 11.97
C PHE A 312 7.71 12.36 10.53
N TYR A 313 7.47 11.07 10.29
CA TYR A 313 7.46 10.49 8.97
C TYR A 313 6.13 9.76 8.74
N ILE A 314 5.44 10.05 7.63
CA ILE A 314 4.20 9.34 7.27
C ILE A 314 4.52 8.27 6.24
N GLY A 315 4.30 7.01 6.62
CA GLY A 315 4.55 5.84 5.79
C GLY A 315 3.63 4.67 6.11
N GLY A 316 3.69 3.60 5.33
CA GLY A 316 2.97 2.37 5.59
C GLY A 316 3.74 1.42 6.50
N LEU A 317 3.04 0.52 7.20
CA LEU A 317 3.69 -0.45 8.09
C LEU A 317 4.65 -1.40 7.35
N TYR A 318 4.47 -1.58 6.04
CA TYR A 318 5.39 -2.37 5.20
C TYR A 318 6.85 -1.87 5.26
N GLU A 319 7.09 -0.64 5.70
CA GLU A 319 8.46 -0.09 5.84
C GLU A 319 9.23 -0.72 7.01
N ILE A 320 8.52 -1.25 8.01
CA ILE A 320 9.09 -2.01 9.14
C ILE A 320 8.63 -3.48 9.17
N GLU A 321 7.84 -3.93 8.20
CA GLU A 321 7.52 -5.34 7.96
C GLU A 321 8.61 -6.01 7.11
N GLN A 322 9.86 -5.86 7.58
CA GLN A 322 11.09 -6.37 6.98
C GLN A 322 12.02 -6.86 8.08
N SER A 323 13.08 -7.57 7.70
CA SER A 323 14.12 -7.98 8.66
C SER A 323 14.63 -6.79 9.48
N PRO A 324 14.80 -6.93 10.81
CA PRO A 324 15.34 -5.87 11.66
C PRO A 324 16.68 -5.30 11.15
N ASP A 325 17.54 -6.14 10.57
CA ASP A 325 18.81 -5.70 9.98
C ASP A 325 18.64 -4.69 8.84
N ILE A 326 17.44 -4.59 8.27
CA ILE A 326 17.12 -3.65 7.19
C ILE A 326 16.51 -2.37 7.76
N TRP A 327 15.41 -2.48 8.51
CA TRP A 327 14.66 -1.28 8.90
C TRP A 327 15.26 -0.51 10.08
N THR A 328 15.95 -1.18 11.03
CA THR A 328 16.59 -0.49 12.16
C THR A 328 17.73 0.44 11.74
N VAL A 329 18.40 0.13 10.62
CA VAL A 329 19.42 1.03 10.05
C VAL A 329 18.81 2.38 9.63
N THR A 330 17.54 2.35 9.25
CA THR A 330 16.83 3.53 8.73
C THR A 330 16.07 4.27 9.83
N PHE A 331 15.25 3.55 10.58
CA PHE A 331 14.35 4.16 11.57
C PHE A 331 14.95 4.26 12.98
N GLY A 332 15.88 3.39 13.33
CA GLY A 332 16.45 3.25 14.68
C GLY A 332 16.02 1.94 15.35
N GLU A 333 16.50 1.74 16.58
CA GLU A 333 16.25 0.52 17.34
C GLU A 333 14.74 0.36 17.68
N PRO A 334 14.22 -0.88 17.80
CA PRO A 334 12.80 -1.13 18.08
C PRO A 334 12.27 -0.50 19.38
N GLU A 335 13.13 -0.22 20.34
CA GLU A 335 12.78 0.42 21.60
C GLU A 335 12.54 1.93 21.43
N ASP A 336 13.22 2.56 20.47
CA ASP A 336 13.17 4.00 20.23
C ASP A 336 12.12 4.37 19.19
N VAL A 337 11.92 3.53 18.18
CA VAL A 337 10.99 3.81 17.07
C VAL A 337 9.59 3.34 17.41
N PHE A 338 8.63 4.21 17.17
CA PHE A 338 7.23 3.85 17.30
C PHE A 338 6.37 4.48 16.19
N PHE A 339 5.13 4.04 16.11
CA PHE A 339 4.14 4.61 15.18
C PHE A 339 2.79 4.79 15.87
N VAL A 340 2.06 5.78 15.42
CA VAL A 340 0.70 6.10 15.87
C VAL A 340 -0.21 6.33 14.68
N PRO A 341 -1.54 6.28 14.86
CA PRO A 341 -2.49 6.67 13.83
C PRO A 341 -2.22 8.07 13.28
N ILE A 342 -2.68 8.34 12.05
CA ILE A 342 -2.75 9.71 11.52
C ILE A 342 -3.54 10.58 12.52
N PRO A 343 -3.11 11.82 12.81
CA PRO A 343 -3.81 12.69 13.74
C PRO A 343 -5.27 12.89 13.34
N ARG A 344 -6.17 12.91 14.34
CA ARG A 344 -7.59 13.17 14.10
C ARG A 344 -7.78 14.60 13.61
N ASP A 345 -8.62 14.79 12.59
CA ASP A 345 -9.19 16.09 12.26
C ASP A 345 -10.27 16.43 13.30
N GLU A 346 -10.03 17.42 14.14
CA GLU A 346 -10.94 17.83 15.21
C GLU A 346 -12.21 18.50 14.69
N ASP A 347 -12.18 19.01 13.45
CA ASP A 347 -13.33 19.63 12.80
C ASP A 347 -14.22 18.60 12.07
N ALA A 348 -13.75 17.36 11.89
CA ALA A 348 -14.55 16.28 11.36
C ALA A 348 -15.47 15.67 12.43
N ASP A 349 -16.64 15.19 12.03
CA ASP A 349 -17.65 14.60 12.93
C ASP A 349 -17.21 13.24 13.51
N LYS A 350 -16.25 12.56 12.85
CA LYS A 350 -15.70 11.26 13.25
C LYS A 350 -14.19 11.25 13.16
N TYR A 351 -13.58 10.20 13.69
CA TYR A 351 -12.18 9.88 13.41
C TYR A 351 -12.13 9.08 12.11
N TYR A 352 -12.09 9.79 10.98
CA TYR A 352 -11.89 9.18 9.69
C TYR A 352 -10.42 8.74 9.51
N TYR A 353 -10.25 7.61 8.84
CA TYR A 353 -8.92 7.06 8.64
C TYR A 353 -8.69 6.64 7.19
N ASN A 354 -7.52 6.98 6.64
CA ASN A 354 -7.12 6.51 5.34
C ASN A 354 -7.02 4.98 5.36
N ALA A 355 -7.87 4.32 4.59
CA ALA A 355 -7.87 2.87 4.48
C ALA A 355 -7.15 2.43 3.22
N GLU A 356 -6.27 1.45 3.37
CA GLU A 356 -5.80 0.64 2.26
C GLU A 356 -6.58 -0.67 2.23
N PHE A 357 -6.60 -1.32 1.08
CA PHE A 357 -7.30 -2.58 0.93
C PHE A 357 -6.33 -3.64 0.41
N ASP A 358 -6.31 -4.78 1.09
CA ASP A 358 -5.75 -5.99 0.51
C ASP A 358 -6.76 -6.51 -0.50
N CYS A 359 -6.53 -6.19 -1.76
CA CYS A 359 -7.52 -6.39 -2.79
C CYS A 359 -6.90 -6.78 -4.13
N TYR A 360 -7.67 -7.57 -4.88
CA TYR A 360 -7.22 -8.23 -6.09
C TYR A 360 -8.24 -8.11 -7.21
N ASN A 361 -7.76 -7.99 -8.45
CA ASN A 361 -8.59 -8.11 -9.65
C ASN A 361 -8.34 -9.42 -10.37
N LEU A 362 -9.43 -10.02 -10.87
CA LEU A 362 -9.37 -11.16 -11.76
C LEU A 362 -9.15 -10.69 -13.20
N CYS A 363 -8.09 -11.17 -13.85
CA CYS A 363 -7.77 -10.78 -15.21
C CYS A 363 -8.81 -11.29 -16.22
N LYS A 364 -9.09 -10.50 -17.23
CA LYS A 364 -9.88 -10.98 -18.36
C LYS A 364 -9.14 -12.11 -19.07
N GLY A 365 -9.80 -13.27 -19.23
CA GLY A 365 -9.19 -14.43 -19.83
C GLY A 365 -8.26 -15.24 -18.91
N ALA A 366 -8.36 -15.04 -17.59
CA ALA A 366 -7.68 -15.87 -16.60
C ALA A 366 -7.87 -17.37 -16.90
N GLN A 367 -6.79 -18.13 -16.77
CA GLN A 367 -6.82 -19.57 -17.06
C GLN A 367 -7.28 -20.39 -15.85
N ASN A 368 -7.17 -19.81 -14.65
CA ASN A 368 -7.57 -20.46 -13.40
C ASN A 368 -8.33 -19.50 -12.47
N PRO A 369 -9.47 -18.95 -12.88
CA PRO A 369 -10.26 -18.04 -12.05
C PRO A 369 -10.80 -18.72 -10.78
N GLU A 370 -11.08 -20.03 -10.84
CA GLU A 370 -11.50 -20.82 -9.68
C GLU A 370 -10.35 -20.96 -8.67
N GLY A 371 -9.12 -21.19 -9.14
CA GLY A 371 -7.95 -21.23 -8.27
C GLY A 371 -7.71 -19.89 -7.56
N VAL A 372 -7.90 -18.77 -8.26
CA VAL A 372 -7.84 -17.44 -7.62
C VAL A 372 -8.91 -17.30 -6.55
N ALA A 373 -10.16 -17.71 -6.82
CA ALA A 373 -11.23 -17.65 -5.84
C ALA A 373 -10.91 -18.47 -4.58
N ARG A 374 -10.36 -19.68 -4.73
CA ARG A 374 -9.93 -20.53 -3.61
C ARG A 374 -8.75 -19.94 -2.83
N LEU A 375 -7.82 -19.29 -3.51
CA LEU A 375 -6.74 -18.54 -2.84
C LEU A 375 -7.32 -17.38 -1.99
N MET A 376 -8.29 -16.63 -2.53
CA MET A 376 -8.95 -15.53 -1.78
C MET A 376 -9.72 -16.05 -0.57
N GLU A 377 -10.37 -17.21 -0.65
CA GLU A 377 -10.97 -17.87 0.51
C GLU A 377 -9.93 -18.18 1.60
N CYS A 378 -8.73 -18.66 1.21
CA CYS A 378 -7.63 -18.88 2.16
C CYS A 378 -7.13 -17.59 2.77
N VAL A 379 -7.05 -16.51 1.98
CA VAL A 379 -6.66 -15.18 2.47
C VAL A 379 -7.64 -14.69 3.54
N ILE A 380 -8.95 -14.70 3.25
CA ILE A 380 -9.97 -14.25 4.21
C ILE A 380 -10.00 -15.15 5.44
N ALA A 381 -9.90 -16.48 5.29
CA ALA A 381 -9.84 -17.40 6.42
C ALA A 381 -8.67 -17.08 7.35
N SER A 382 -7.48 -16.79 6.78
CA SER A 382 -6.30 -16.43 7.56
C SER A 382 -6.43 -15.10 8.33
N TYR A 383 -7.28 -14.19 7.87
CA TYR A 383 -7.54 -12.91 8.52
C TYR A 383 -8.67 -12.95 9.55
N SER A 384 -9.48 -14.00 9.53
CA SER A 384 -10.67 -14.15 10.39
C SER A 384 -10.47 -15.17 11.52
N ASP A 385 -9.51 -16.08 11.40
CA ASP A 385 -9.23 -17.11 12.40
C ASP A 385 -8.24 -16.62 13.45
N GLU A 386 -8.59 -16.75 14.73
CA GLU A 386 -7.78 -16.26 15.86
C GLU A 386 -6.38 -16.91 15.92
N ASN A 387 -6.29 -18.22 15.62
CA ASN A 387 -4.99 -18.91 15.63
C ASN A 387 -4.11 -18.45 14.44
N ALA A 388 -4.70 -18.26 13.27
CA ALA A 388 -3.99 -17.75 12.11
C ALA A 388 -3.46 -16.31 12.34
N ILE A 389 -4.25 -15.47 13.00
CA ILE A 389 -3.84 -14.12 13.43
C ILE A 389 -2.68 -14.20 14.43
N GLU A 390 -2.73 -15.10 15.41
CA GLU A 390 -1.67 -15.24 16.40
C GLU A 390 -0.35 -15.75 15.75
N ILE A 391 -0.44 -16.73 14.85
CA ILE A 391 0.71 -17.19 14.05
C ILE A 391 1.33 -16.02 13.29
N SER A 392 0.50 -15.16 12.67
CA SER A 392 0.95 -13.97 11.97
C SER A 392 1.63 -12.96 12.92
N ASN A 393 1.06 -12.75 14.13
CA ASN A 393 1.66 -11.87 15.14
C ASN A 393 3.02 -12.39 15.63
N GLU A 394 3.13 -13.70 15.86
CA GLU A 394 4.41 -14.32 16.23
C GLU A 394 5.47 -14.17 15.12
N LYS A 395 5.06 -14.29 13.85
CA LYS A 395 5.94 -14.01 12.72
C LYS A 395 6.42 -12.55 12.72
N HIS A 396 5.54 -11.58 12.97
CA HIS A 396 5.93 -10.18 13.08
C HIS A 396 6.99 -9.95 14.17
N LYS A 397 6.84 -10.59 15.34
CA LYS A 397 7.84 -10.52 16.41
C LYS A 397 9.16 -11.15 16.01
N ASN A 398 9.12 -12.36 15.47
CA ASN A 398 10.32 -13.17 15.20
C ASN A 398 11.08 -12.68 13.96
N ASP A 399 10.34 -12.32 12.90
CA ASP A 399 10.91 -12.00 11.60
C ASP A 399 11.22 -10.50 11.46
N PHE A 400 10.37 -9.65 12.06
CA PHE A 400 10.48 -8.19 11.92
C PHE A 400 10.96 -7.49 13.20
N GLY A 401 11.10 -8.21 14.30
CA GLY A 401 11.56 -7.66 15.58
C GLY A 401 10.54 -6.74 16.26
N TRP A 402 9.24 -6.88 15.93
CA TRP A 402 8.19 -6.04 16.51
C TRP A 402 7.96 -6.34 17.98
N THR A 403 7.68 -5.31 18.75
CA THR A 403 7.30 -5.41 20.16
C THR A 403 5.81 -5.72 20.30
N ASP A 404 5.40 -6.18 21.49
CA ASP A 404 3.97 -6.35 21.82
C ASP A 404 3.19 -5.04 21.67
N GLU A 405 3.80 -3.92 22.06
CA GLU A 405 3.21 -2.59 21.96
C GLU A 405 2.97 -2.17 20.50
N MET A 406 3.89 -2.50 19.58
CA MET A 406 3.69 -2.28 18.14
C MET A 406 2.52 -3.09 17.61
N LEU A 407 2.38 -4.35 18.04
CA LEU A 407 1.24 -5.19 17.64
C LEU A 407 -0.09 -4.69 18.22
N GLU A 408 -0.08 -4.15 19.43
CA GLU A 408 -1.27 -3.49 20.01
C GLU A 408 -1.67 -2.25 19.21
N MET A 409 -0.69 -1.42 18.86
CA MET A 409 -0.95 -0.25 18.03
C MET A 409 -1.42 -0.62 16.63
N LYS A 410 -0.85 -1.67 15.99
CA LYS A 410 -1.34 -2.21 14.72
C LYS A 410 -2.83 -2.58 14.81
N ARG A 411 -3.25 -3.30 15.87
CA ARG A 411 -4.66 -3.64 16.08
C ARG A 411 -5.54 -2.39 16.23
N GLU A 412 -5.03 -1.35 16.89
CA GLU A 412 -5.77 -0.10 17.06
C GLU A 412 -5.90 0.67 15.74
N VAL A 413 -4.84 0.77 14.94
CA VAL A 413 -4.90 1.34 13.59
C VAL A 413 -5.90 0.54 12.72
N LYS A 414 -5.86 -0.80 12.79
CA LYS A 414 -6.80 -1.68 12.10
C LYS A 414 -8.26 -1.40 12.49
N ARG A 415 -8.51 -1.19 13.79
CA ARG A 415 -9.84 -0.81 14.29
C ARG A 415 -10.32 0.49 13.66
N LEU A 416 -9.48 1.53 13.65
CA LEU A 416 -9.81 2.83 13.04
C LEU A 416 -10.11 2.71 11.55
N THR A 417 -9.29 1.98 10.81
CA THR A 417 -9.50 1.74 9.36
C THR A 417 -10.77 0.94 9.06
N THR A 418 -11.26 0.16 10.02
CA THR A 418 -12.49 -0.62 9.86
C THR A 418 -13.74 0.17 10.24
N GLU A 419 -13.64 1.04 11.27
CA GLU A 419 -14.80 1.80 11.76
C GLU A 419 -15.21 2.95 10.83
N ASN A 420 -14.25 3.71 10.31
CA ASN A 420 -14.50 4.88 9.47
C ASN A 420 -13.49 4.96 8.32
N PRO A 421 -13.49 3.98 7.42
CA PRO A 421 -12.52 3.94 6.33
C PRO A 421 -12.78 5.05 5.32
N VAL A 422 -11.71 5.70 4.86
CA VAL A 422 -11.76 6.63 3.73
C VAL A 422 -10.70 6.23 2.72
N ARG A 423 -11.10 6.07 1.48
CA ARG A 423 -10.22 5.75 0.36
C ARG A 423 -10.43 6.73 -0.78
N ASP A 424 -9.34 7.32 -1.25
CA ASP A 424 -9.36 8.05 -2.51
C ASP A 424 -9.11 7.09 -3.68
N ILE A 425 -9.96 7.15 -4.68
CA ILE A 425 -9.87 6.26 -5.85
C ILE A 425 -9.44 6.99 -7.12
N TYR A 426 -8.91 8.21 -7.02
CA TYR A 426 -8.49 8.95 -8.22
C TYR A 426 -7.46 8.19 -9.07
N GLY A 427 -6.59 7.36 -8.45
CA GLY A 427 -5.66 6.48 -9.16
C GLY A 427 -6.33 5.46 -10.09
N GLY A 428 -7.60 5.13 -9.81
CA GLY A 428 -8.46 4.28 -10.65
C GLY A 428 -9.15 5.01 -11.81
N MET A 429 -9.07 6.32 -11.89
CA MET A 429 -9.58 7.10 -13.02
C MET A 429 -8.72 6.90 -14.28
N PRO A 430 -9.20 7.28 -15.47
CA PRO A 430 -8.37 7.33 -16.66
C PRO A 430 -7.07 8.09 -16.41
N SER A 431 -5.96 7.63 -17.01
CA SER A 431 -4.60 8.08 -16.65
C SER A 431 -4.40 9.60 -16.72
N GLU A 432 -5.01 10.28 -17.68
CA GLU A 432 -4.95 11.73 -17.78
C GLU A 432 -5.62 12.42 -16.58
N THR A 433 -6.81 11.97 -16.20
CA THR A 433 -7.55 12.51 -15.05
C THR A 433 -6.86 12.19 -13.74
N SER A 434 -6.36 10.96 -13.59
CA SER A 434 -5.57 10.55 -12.42
C SER A 434 -4.34 11.45 -12.25
N SER A 435 -3.61 11.76 -13.34
CA SER A 435 -2.45 12.65 -13.30
C SER A 435 -2.84 14.08 -12.94
N ILE A 436 -3.90 14.62 -13.54
CA ILE A 436 -4.41 15.97 -13.21
C ILE A 436 -4.74 16.09 -11.73
N ILE A 437 -5.42 15.10 -11.16
CA ILE A 437 -5.78 15.10 -9.73
C ILE A 437 -4.53 14.92 -8.86
N SER A 438 -3.65 13.98 -9.19
CA SER A 438 -2.40 13.76 -8.46
C SER A 438 -1.54 15.02 -8.40
N ASP A 439 -1.36 15.70 -9.53
CA ASP A 439 -0.63 16.95 -9.58
C ASP A 439 -1.29 18.04 -8.74
N ALA A 440 -2.63 18.12 -8.79
CA ALA A 440 -3.39 19.12 -8.06
C ALA A 440 -3.31 18.93 -6.54
N ILE A 441 -3.50 17.70 -6.03
CA ILE A 441 -3.49 17.43 -4.57
C ILE A 441 -2.09 17.62 -3.95
N ASN A 442 -1.03 17.58 -4.76
CA ASN A 442 0.34 17.85 -4.32
C ASN A 442 0.69 19.36 -4.32
N GLN A 443 -0.08 20.23 -4.98
CA GLN A 443 0.22 21.66 -5.04
C GLN A 443 0.27 22.35 -3.66
N PRO A 444 -0.65 22.08 -2.71
CA PRO A 444 -0.62 22.70 -1.40
C PRO A 444 0.68 22.47 -0.63
N ILE A 445 1.22 21.25 -0.69
CA ILE A 445 2.50 20.93 -0.02
C ILE A 445 3.73 21.46 -0.78
N GLN A 446 3.55 21.96 -1.99
CA GLN A 446 4.59 22.59 -2.81
C GLN A 446 4.43 24.11 -2.92
N GLY A 447 3.56 24.71 -2.09
CA GLY A 447 3.34 26.16 -2.03
C GLY A 447 2.21 26.68 -2.93
N GLY A 448 1.47 25.79 -3.60
CA GLY A 448 0.30 26.16 -4.40
C GLY A 448 -0.89 26.58 -3.55
N ASP A 449 -1.77 27.42 -4.13
CA ASP A 449 -3.03 27.82 -3.54
C ASP A 449 -4.16 26.88 -4.02
N TRP A 450 -4.76 26.12 -3.09
CA TRP A 450 -5.81 25.15 -3.45
C TRP A 450 -6.98 25.75 -4.19
N TYR A 451 -7.44 26.94 -3.80
CA TYR A 451 -8.56 27.59 -4.47
C TYR A 451 -8.32 27.78 -5.98
N SER A 452 -7.14 28.29 -6.33
CA SER A 452 -6.75 28.47 -7.73
C SER A 452 -6.56 27.14 -8.46
N VAL A 453 -6.00 26.16 -7.79
CA VAL A 453 -5.76 24.81 -8.35
C VAL A 453 -7.08 24.13 -8.68
N ARG A 454 -8.02 24.02 -7.72
CA ARG A 454 -9.31 23.35 -7.94
C ARG A 454 -10.13 23.98 -9.08
N GLU A 455 -10.17 25.32 -9.16
CA GLU A 455 -10.90 26.03 -10.23
C GLU A 455 -10.35 25.68 -11.63
N SER A 456 -9.04 25.39 -11.72
CA SER A 456 -8.39 25.05 -12.98
C SER A 456 -8.68 23.64 -13.47
N ILE A 457 -9.03 22.70 -12.57
CA ILE A 457 -9.18 21.27 -12.91
C ILE A 457 -10.62 20.78 -12.88
N THR A 458 -11.54 21.47 -12.17
CA THR A 458 -12.90 20.97 -11.89
C THR A 458 -13.64 20.56 -13.15
N GLU A 459 -13.68 21.39 -14.20
CA GLU A 459 -14.42 21.09 -15.43
C GLU A 459 -13.89 19.82 -16.12
N ALA A 460 -12.55 19.62 -16.16
CA ALA A 460 -11.95 18.45 -16.78
C ALA A 460 -12.22 17.17 -15.97
N VAL A 461 -12.16 17.27 -14.63
CA VAL A 461 -12.44 16.14 -13.75
C VAL A 461 -13.91 15.75 -13.80
N ASP A 462 -14.85 16.72 -13.75
CA ASP A 462 -16.28 16.45 -13.81
C ASP A 462 -16.69 15.82 -15.15
N LEU A 463 -16.11 16.28 -16.27
CA LEU A 463 -16.31 15.65 -17.57
C LEU A 463 -15.84 14.20 -17.58
N SER A 464 -14.64 13.93 -17.08
CA SER A 464 -14.10 12.57 -17.00
C SER A 464 -14.93 11.65 -16.08
N VAL A 465 -15.41 12.17 -14.95
CA VAL A 465 -16.33 11.44 -14.07
C VAL A 465 -17.62 11.07 -14.80
N GLN A 466 -18.16 11.97 -15.59
CA GLN A 466 -19.34 11.67 -16.41
C GLN A 466 -19.06 10.59 -17.44
N GLU A 467 -17.94 10.69 -18.18
CA GLU A 467 -17.54 9.71 -19.20
C GLU A 467 -17.34 8.31 -18.59
N VAL A 468 -16.71 8.24 -17.42
CA VAL A 468 -16.53 6.97 -16.67
C VAL A 468 -17.89 6.39 -16.28
N ASN A 469 -18.79 7.20 -15.73
CA ASN A 469 -20.14 6.73 -15.35
C ASN A 469 -20.94 6.25 -16.55
N ASP A 470 -20.84 6.92 -17.70
CA ASP A 470 -21.50 6.51 -18.93
C ASP A 470 -20.91 5.18 -19.47
N ALA A 471 -19.59 5.02 -19.38
CA ALA A 471 -18.91 3.76 -19.76
C ALA A 471 -19.27 2.60 -18.84
N VAL A 472 -19.37 2.84 -17.53
CA VAL A 472 -19.85 1.85 -16.55
C VAL A 472 -21.29 1.44 -16.84
N ALA A 473 -22.18 2.39 -17.16
CA ALA A 473 -23.57 2.09 -17.49
C ALA A 473 -23.75 1.32 -18.79
N ALA A 474 -22.74 1.27 -19.65
CA ALA A 474 -22.73 0.53 -20.91
C ALA A 474 -22.19 -0.90 -20.79
N GLN A 475 -21.64 -1.32 -19.61
CA GLN A 475 -21.16 -2.69 -19.34
C GLN A 475 -22.34 -3.65 -19.12
#